data_ab18ee0cb12a1be5d6920efa48f90d0a
#
_entry.id   ab18ee0cb12a1be5d6920efa48f90d0a
#
_cell.length_a   1.000
_cell.length_b   1.000
_cell.length_c   1.000
_cell.angle_alpha   90.00
_cell.angle_beta   90.00
_cell.angle_gamma   90.00
#
_symmetry.space_group_name_H-M   'P 1'
#
loop_
_entity.id
_entity.type
_entity.pdbx_description
1 polymer ?
#
loop_
_entity_poly.entity_id
_entity_poly.type
_entity_poly.pdbx_seq_one_letter_code
_entity_poly.pdbx_strand_id
1 'polypeptide(L)'
;MDMSIYSMEGRGRFWNRCFSGLKRTLLPMAALAAAACTQTVQKAPEVVEAPPPPPVVETPKEIPQNRVALLLPMTGGTARVGQSLANAANMALLDVKSTSIKLTVYDTAPGAAAAARRAVAEGNKLFLGPLLAADVTAVRGVAKAAGIPIISYSNDADVAGNGVYILGFQPDQSIDRVVRYARAQGVERFGALVPAGNYGQRASGAMLRAVRESGGKVTAVETYERSRAKLQAAVRRLTDYEARVARASQGGIVRADGTVAPVQERLGPVSFQALLIADGSQIASAFLGPLTQYGAGPGKVRYLGPELWNAEPGIRSVPGLHGAWYASVPDARFQQLASRYRAKFGGAPSRLASLGYDSVLLVNAIADSWTIGSSFPEARLRDSDGFAGVDGIFRFGASGIADRGLEVGQVGASGTTVVSPAPRTFAKRPGA
;
A
#
# COMPACT_ATOMS: atom_id res chain seq x y z
N MET A 1 4.35 37.98 -21.70
CA MET A 1 5.73 38.12 -21.25
C MET A 1 6.16 36.73 -20.86
N ASP A 2 6.54 35.92 -21.74
CA ASP A 2 7.65 35.79 -22.67
C ASP A 2 8.98 35.53 -21.98
N MET A 3 9.62 34.55 -22.55
CA MET A 3 11.02 34.14 -22.52
C MET A 3 11.38 33.04 -21.53
N SER A 4 12.09 32.03 -21.90
CA SER A 4 12.73 31.56 -23.13
C SER A 4 13.64 30.38 -22.75
N ILE A 5 13.51 29.32 -23.46
CA ILE A 5 14.48 28.43 -24.07
C ILE A 5 15.93 28.61 -23.62
N TYR A 6 16.60 27.51 -23.17
CA TYR A 6 17.97 27.25 -23.48
C TYR A 6 18.20 25.78 -23.84
N SER A 7 18.39 25.56 -25.10
CA SER A 7 19.02 24.40 -25.73
C SER A 7 20.52 24.58 -25.68
N MET A 8 21.27 23.54 -25.36
CA MET A 8 22.69 23.44 -25.76
C MET A 8 23.02 22.02 -26.20
N GLU A 9 23.08 21.89 -27.53
CA GLU A 9 23.89 20.88 -28.21
C GLU A 9 25.38 21.12 -27.94
N GLY A 10 26.15 20.06 -27.74
CA GLY A 10 27.58 20.05 -27.66
C GLY A 10 28.17 18.81 -28.32
N ARG A 11 28.49 18.93 -29.60
CA ARG A 11 29.25 17.97 -30.41
C ARG A 11 30.68 17.86 -29.90
N GLY A 12 31.25 16.66 -29.95
CA GLY A 12 32.69 16.43 -29.75
C GLY A 12 33.11 15.08 -30.31
N ARG A 13 33.51 15.11 -31.54
CA ARG A 13 34.12 14.09 -32.39
C ARG A 13 35.58 13.78 -31.98
N PHE A 14 36.08 12.65 -32.57
CA PHE A 14 37.50 12.23 -32.80
C PHE A 14 38.09 11.41 -31.63
N TRP A 15 38.53 10.15 -31.89
CA TRP A 15 39.69 9.79 -32.71
C TRP A 15 39.62 8.31 -33.17
N ASN A 16 39.69 8.14 -34.50
CA ASN A 16 40.19 6.99 -35.24
C ASN A 16 41.71 7.10 -35.39
N ARG A 17 42.43 6.01 -35.24
CA ARG A 17 43.64 5.68 -35.96
C ARG A 17 44.00 4.23 -35.64
N CYS A 18 43.83 3.29 -36.57
CA CYS A 18 44.70 2.93 -37.66
C CYS A 18 46.12 2.57 -37.23
N PHE A 19 46.45 1.30 -37.30
CA PHE A 19 47.70 0.91 -37.96
C PHE A 19 47.50 -0.47 -38.61
N SER A 20 47.72 -0.45 -39.92
CA SER A 20 47.79 -1.50 -40.91
C SER A 20 49.23 -1.93 -41.11
N GLY A 21 49.40 -3.16 -41.59
CA GLY A 21 50.53 -3.55 -42.43
C GLY A 21 51.53 -4.44 -41.71
N LEU A 22 51.96 -5.52 -42.17
CA LEU A 22 52.64 -5.68 -43.39
C LEU A 22 52.86 -7.15 -43.76
N LYS A 23 52.81 -7.40 -44.98
CA LYS A 23 52.95 -8.62 -45.79
C LYS A 23 54.38 -9.17 -45.85
N ARG A 24 54.46 -10.49 -46.29
CA ARG A 24 55.44 -11.12 -47.12
C ARG A 24 56.70 -11.68 -46.42
N THR A 25 57.23 -12.86 -46.74
CA THR A 25 57.42 -13.60 -48.03
C THR A 25 58.08 -14.94 -47.78
N LEU A 26 57.68 -15.98 -48.56
CA LEU A 26 58.44 -16.98 -49.33
C LEU A 26 59.47 -17.90 -48.68
N LEU A 27 59.17 -19.17 -48.70
CA LEU A 27 59.80 -20.37 -49.39
C LEU A 27 61.21 -20.22 -49.95
N PRO A 28 61.97 -21.31 -50.34
CA PRO A 28 61.94 -22.75 -49.95
C PRO A 28 63.39 -23.26 -49.68
N MET A 29 63.58 -24.51 -49.31
CA MET A 29 64.61 -25.37 -50.03
C MET A 29 64.64 -26.80 -49.51
N ALA A 30 64.69 -27.67 -50.45
CA ALA A 30 64.74 -29.12 -50.29
C ALA A 30 66.17 -29.60 -50.05
N ALA A 31 66.33 -30.71 -49.36
CA ALA A 31 67.44 -31.70 -49.61
C ALA A 31 67.07 -33.02 -48.94
N LEU A 32 66.86 -33.91 -49.70
CA LEU A 32 67.30 -35.29 -50.01
C LEU A 32 67.87 -36.15 -48.87
N ALA A 33 67.12 -37.22 -48.66
CA ALA A 33 67.53 -38.65 -48.66
C ALA A 33 68.61 -39.16 -47.68
N ALA A 34 68.22 -40.07 -46.83
CA ALA A 34 68.97 -41.32 -46.65
C ALA A 34 67.99 -42.34 -46.03
N ALA A 35 67.77 -43.44 -46.76
CA ALA A 35 67.03 -44.61 -46.33
C ALA A 35 67.86 -45.43 -45.31
N ALA A 36 67.30 -45.69 -44.17
CA ALA A 36 67.78 -46.73 -43.26
C ALA A 36 66.57 -47.57 -42.83
N CYS A 37 66.43 -48.79 -43.33
CA CYS A 37 65.50 -49.76 -42.86
C CYS A 37 65.78 -50.13 -41.43
N THR A 38 64.90 -49.73 -40.52
CA THR A 38 64.79 -50.34 -39.20
C THR A 38 63.40 -50.90 -39.09
N GLN A 39 63.28 -52.19 -38.90
CA GLN A 39 62.06 -52.89 -38.57
C GLN A 39 61.52 -52.40 -37.25
N THR A 40 60.47 -51.67 -37.32
CA THR A 40 59.71 -51.28 -36.13
C THR A 40 58.77 -52.44 -35.79
N VAL A 41 58.99 -53.06 -34.66
CA VAL A 41 58.03 -53.93 -33.98
C VAL A 41 56.79 -53.11 -33.68
N GLN A 42 55.67 -53.48 -34.33
CA GLN A 42 54.38 -52.92 -34.00
C GLN A 42 54.01 -53.34 -32.59
N LYS A 43 54.11 -52.40 -31.66
CA LYS A 43 53.50 -52.52 -30.33
C LYS A 43 51.98 -52.47 -30.56
N ALA A 44 51.23 -53.43 -30.02
CA ALA A 44 49.75 -53.43 -30.05
C ALA A 44 49.19 -52.12 -29.52
N PRO A 45 48.12 -51.58 -30.08
CA PRO A 45 47.52 -50.36 -29.59
C PRO A 45 47.11 -50.55 -28.12
N GLU A 46 47.66 -49.69 -27.28
CA GLU A 46 47.26 -49.57 -25.88
C GLU A 46 45.80 -49.13 -25.87
N VAL A 47 44.90 -49.95 -25.33
CA VAL A 47 43.50 -49.61 -25.16
C VAL A 47 43.46 -48.44 -24.13
N VAL A 48 43.32 -47.25 -24.65
CA VAL A 48 43.07 -46.09 -23.82
C VAL A 48 41.63 -46.26 -23.22
N GLU A 49 41.60 -46.68 -22.00
CA GLU A 49 40.35 -46.78 -21.23
C GLU A 49 39.71 -45.38 -21.28
N ALA A 50 38.47 -45.30 -21.81
CA ALA A 50 37.76 -44.02 -21.90
C ALA A 50 37.61 -43.46 -20.48
N PRO A 51 37.84 -42.14 -20.30
CA PRO A 51 37.69 -41.50 -19.00
C PRO A 51 36.28 -41.82 -18.46
N PRO A 52 36.14 -42.09 -17.16
CA PRO A 52 34.85 -42.38 -16.56
C PRO A 52 33.88 -41.24 -16.87
N PRO A 53 32.61 -41.54 -17.17
CA PRO A 53 31.62 -40.47 -17.44
C PRO A 53 31.59 -39.53 -16.25
N PRO A 54 31.47 -38.19 -16.52
CA PRO A 54 31.41 -37.21 -15.44
C PRO A 54 30.27 -37.58 -14.48
N PRO A 55 30.48 -37.39 -13.16
CA PRO A 55 29.46 -37.71 -12.18
C PRO A 55 28.14 -37.05 -12.59
N VAL A 56 27.10 -37.85 -12.70
CA VAL A 56 25.73 -37.33 -12.93
C VAL A 56 25.41 -36.49 -11.73
N VAL A 57 25.46 -35.15 -11.91
CA VAL A 57 24.97 -34.21 -10.91
C VAL A 57 23.48 -34.44 -10.83
N GLU A 58 23.04 -35.21 -9.83
CA GLU A 58 21.62 -35.35 -9.55
C GLU A 58 21.07 -33.96 -9.33
N THR A 59 20.18 -33.52 -10.24
CA THR A 59 19.41 -32.29 -10.03
C THR A 59 18.67 -32.41 -8.70
N PRO A 60 18.82 -31.44 -7.78
CA PRO A 60 18.14 -31.48 -6.49
C PRO A 60 16.65 -31.77 -6.72
N LYS A 61 16.14 -32.84 -6.12
CA LYS A 61 14.74 -33.21 -6.21
C LYS A 61 13.90 -32.06 -5.67
N GLU A 62 13.15 -31.37 -6.55
CA GLU A 62 12.33 -30.23 -6.14
C GLU A 62 11.30 -30.71 -5.12
N ILE A 63 11.36 -30.16 -3.90
CA ILE A 63 10.38 -30.49 -2.85
C ILE A 63 9.02 -29.99 -3.33
N PRO A 64 7.99 -30.84 -3.40
CA PRO A 64 6.66 -30.42 -3.82
C PRO A 64 6.13 -29.33 -2.89
N GLN A 65 5.67 -28.20 -3.47
CA GLN A 65 5.18 -27.03 -2.74
C GLN A 65 3.90 -26.50 -3.38
N ASN A 66 3.03 -25.91 -2.57
CA ASN A 66 1.90 -25.16 -3.05
C ASN A 66 2.38 -23.82 -3.63
N ARG A 67 2.05 -23.59 -4.91
CA ARG A 67 2.51 -22.40 -5.64
C ARG A 67 1.55 -21.24 -5.45
N VAL A 68 2.09 -20.09 -5.03
CA VAL A 68 1.37 -18.85 -4.77
C VAL A 68 1.99 -17.74 -5.62
N ALA A 69 1.16 -17.08 -6.44
CA ALA A 69 1.60 -15.94 -7.23
C ALA A 69 1.43 -14.64 -6.45
N LEU A 70 2.46 -13.82 -6.45
CA LEU A 70 2.43 -12.46 -5.93
C LEU A 70 2.35 -11.49 -7.12
N LEU A 71 1.15 -10.97 -7.39
CA LEU A 71 0.85 -10.09 -8.52
C LEU A 71 1.04 -8.62 -8.09
N LEU A 72 2.12 -7.98 -8.51
CA LEU A 72 2.48 -6.63 -8.05
C LEU A 72 3.02 -5.77 -9.19
N PRO A 73 2.82 -4.44 -9.14
CA PRO A 73 3.47 -3.52 -10.05
C PRO A 73 4.96 -3.38 -9.68
N MET A 74 5.82 -4.12 -10.39
CA MET A 74 7.27 -4.10 -10.11
C MET A 74 8.00 -3.04 -10.93
N THR A 75 7.33 -2.47 -11.95
CA THR A 75 7.82 -1.38 -12.80
C THR A 75 6.83 -0.21 -12.82
N GLY A 76 7.21 0.95 -13.40
CA GLY A 76 6.35 2.14 -13.49
C GLY A 76 6.21 2.93 -12.19
N GLY A 77 5.21 3.80 -12.12
CA GLY A 77 5.05 4.80 -11.06
C GLY A 77 4.79 4.24 -9.64
N THR A 78 4.23 3.04 -9.55
CA THR A 78 3.92 2.36 -8.27
C THR A 78 4.94 1.27 -7.91
N ALA A 79 6.03 1.13 -8.69
CA ALA A 79 7.05 0.09 -8.51
C ALA A 79 7.64 0.05 -7.10
N ARG A 80 7.89 1.21 -6.48
CA ARG A 80 8.43 1.27 -5.10
C ARG A 80 7.50 0.62 -4.08
N VAL A 81 6.19 0.77 -4.26
CA VAL A 81 5.20 0.12 -3.40
C VAL A 81 5.15 -1.38 -3.67
N GLY A 82 5.12 -1.78 -4.95
CA GLY A 82 5.18 -3.19 -5.35
C GLY A 82 6.41 -3.92 -4.81
N GLN A 83 7.59 -3.32 -4.97
CA GLN A 83 8.84 -3.86 -4.42
C GLN A 83 8.80 -3.98 -2.90
N SER A 84 8.20 -2.99 -2.23
CA SER A 84 8.09 -2.99 -0.77
C SER A 84 7.18 -4.13 -0.27
N LEU A 85 6.07 -4.39 -0.97
CA LEU A 85 5.17 -5.52 -0.72
C LEU A 85 5.87 -6.87 -0.96
N ALA A 86 6.57 -7.01 -2.10
CA ALA A 86 7.31 -8.22 -2.44
C ALA A 86 8.40 -8.56 -1.43
N ASN A 87 9.18 -7.56 -1.04
CA ASN A 87 10.23 -7.71 -0.04
C ASN A 87 9.67 -8.15 1.31
N ALA A 88 8.57 -7.55 1.76
CA ALA A 88 7.92 -7.90 3.02
C ALA A 88 7.30 -9.31 2.98
N ALA A 89 6.69 -9.71 1.86
CA ALA A 89 6.18 -11.07 1.66
C ALA A 89 7.30 -12.11 1.73
N ASN A 90 8.45 -11.83 1.10
CA ASN A 90 9.62 -12.71 1.19
C ASN A 90 10.20 -12.75 2.62
N MET A 91 10.19 -11.62 3.35
CA MET A 91 10.60 -11.62 4.77
C MET A 91 9.68 -12.53 5.59
N ALA A 92 8.36 -12.43 5.40
CA ALA A 92 7.41 -13.30 6.10
C ALA A 92 7.64 -14.77 5.80
N LEU A 93 7.88 -15.13 4.53
CA LEU A 93 8.16 -16.52 4.13
C LEU A 93 9.39 -17.07 4.83
N LEU A 94 10.45 -16.26 4.96
CA LEU A 94 11.66 -16.64 5.70
C LEU A 94 11.40 -16.76 7.20
N ASP A 95 10.60 -15.86 7.78
CA ASP A 95 10.30 -15.86 9.21
C ASP A 95 9.46 -17.08 9.63
N VAL A 96 8.47 -17.46 8.81
CA VAL A 96 7.65 -18.66 9.09
C VAL A 96 8.36 -19.96 8.74
N LYS A 97 9.52 -19.89 8.05
CA LYS A 97 10.31 -21.07 7.61
C LYS A 97 9.46 -22.11 6.87
N SER A 98 8.48 -21.64 6.09
CA SER A 98 7.58 -22.56 5.38
C SER A 98 8.32 -23.34 4.31
N THR A 99 8.19 -24.64 4.34
CA THR A 99 8.68 -25.57 3.30
C THR A 99 7.58 -25.99 2.33
N SER A 100 6.31 -25.68 2.63
CA SER A 100 5.14 -26.08 1.86
C SER A 100 4.66 -25.02 0.85
N ILE A 101 5.20 -23.80 0.89
CA ILE A 101 4.77 -22.67 0.06
C ILE A 101 5.92 -22.20 -0.82
N LYS A 102 5.65 -22.07 -2.13
CA LYS A 102 6.53 -21.41 -3.12
C LYS A 102 5.89 -20.13 -3.58
N LEU A 103 6.51 -18.98 -3.26
CA LEU A 103 6.04 -17.66 -3.66
C LEU A 103 6.79 -17.19 -4.91
N THR A 104 6.04 -16.80 -5.96
CA THR A 104 6.63 -16.27 -7.21
C THR A 104 6.04 -14.91 -7.52
N VAL A 105 6.90 -13.93 -7.81
CA VAL A 105 6.49 -12.55 -8.13
C VAL A 105 6.25 -12.40 -9.63
N TYR A 106 5.14 -11.75 -10.01
CA TYR A 106 4.77 -11.42 -11.38
C TYR A 106 4.49 -9.93 -11.48
N ASP A 107 5.16 -9.26 -12.41
CA ASP A 107 4.95 -7.83 -12.66
C ASP A 107 3.61 -7.58 -13.35
N THR A 108 2.73 -6.79 -12.73
CA THR A 108 1.42 -6.41 -13.29
C THR A 108 1.47 -5.16 -14.16
N ALA A 109 2.52 -4.35 -14.07
CA ALA A 109 2.58 -3.06 -14.76
C ALA A 109 2.55 -3.18 -16.31
N PRO A 110 3.23 -4.17 -16.95
CA PRO A 110 3.10 -4.38 -18.38
C PRO A 110 1.75 -4.96 -18.82
N GLY A 111 0.98 -5.55 -17.88
CA GLY A 111 -0.32 -6.15 -18.15
C GLY A 111 -0.72 -7.20 -17.13
N ALA A 112 -1.60 -6.84 -16.21
CA ALA A 112 -2.02 -7.69 -15.09
C ALA A 112 -2.67 -9.03 -15.55
N ALA A 113 -3.52 -9.01 -16.58
CA ALA A 113 -4.13 -10.21 -17.12
C ALA A 113 -3.11 -11.18 -17.76
N ALA A 114 -2.06 -10.66 -18.40
CA ALA A 114 -0.97 -11.47 -18.95
C ALA A 114 -0.13 -12.11 -17.84
N ALA A 115 0.20 -11.32 -16.79
CA ALA A 115 0.87 -11.82 -15.60
C ALA A 115 0.09 -12.94 -14.90
N ALA A 116 -1.24 -12.79 -14.77
CA ALA A 116 -2.12 -13.81 -14.21
C ALA A 116 -2.16 -15.09 -15.06
N ARG A 117 -2.28 -14.96 -16.39
CA ARG A 117 -2.25 -16.15 -17.29
C ARG A 117 -0.94 -16.91 -17.16
N ARG A 118 0.20 -16.21 -17.08
CA ARG A 118 1.49 -16.85 -16.85
C ARG A 118 1.52 -17.55 -15.49
N ALA A 119 1.01 -16.92 -14.44
CA ALA A 119 0.94 -17.51 -13.11
C ALA A 119 0.06 -18.80 -13.10
N VAL A 120 -1.07 -18.81 -13.82
CA VAL A 120 -1.90 -20.01 -14.01
C VAL A 120 -1.13 -21.11 -14.71
N ALA A 121 -0.46 -20.80 -15.83
CA ALA A 121 0.32 -21.77 -16.62
C ALA A 121 1.47 -22.38 -15.80
N GLU A 122 2.05 -21.64 -14.86
CA GLU A 122 3.09 -22.10 -13.95
C GLU A 122 2.53 -22.86 -12.72
N GLY A 123 1.21 -23.11 -12.67
CA GLY A 123 0.56 -23.97 -11.69
C GLY A 123 0.26 -23.28 -10.34
N ASN A 124 0.27 -21.95 -10.27
CA ASN A 124 -0.13 -21.24 -9.04
C ASN A 124 -1.62 -21.50 -8.74
N LYS A 125 -1.95 -21.66 -7.45
CA LYS A 125 -3.29 -21.99 -6.95
C LYS A 125 -3.91 -20.88 -6.07
N LEU A 126 -3.17 -19.81 -5.81
CA LEU A 126 -3.60 -18.63 -5.07
C LEU A 126 -2.90 -17.40 -5.65
N PHE A 127 -3.62 -16.28 -5.75
CA PHE A 127 -3.07 -14.98 -6.09
C PHE A 127 -3.07 -14.05 -4.88
N LEU A 128 -1.91 -13.54 -4.50
CA LEU A 128 -1.70 -12.45 -3.56
C LEU A 128 -1.47 -11.16 -4.36
N GLY A 129 -2.23 -10.10 -4.06
CA GLY A 129 -2.38 -8.98 -4.97
C GLY A 129 -3.52 -9.25 -5.97
N PRO A 130 -3.74 -8.38 -6.97
CA PRO A 130 -3.00 -7.15 -7.27
C PRO A 130 -3.18 -6.01 -6.26
N LEU A 131 -2.34 -4.96 -6.42
CA LEU A 131 -2.43 -3.74 -5.62
C LEU A 131 -3.53 -2.80 -6.13
N LEU A 132 -3.64 -2.63 -7.46
CA LEU A 132 -4.54 -1.66 -8.06
C LEU A 132 -5.88 -2.29 -8.42
N ALA A 133 -6.98 -1.56 -8.19
CA ALA A 133 -8.35 -2.03 -8.51
C ALA A 133 -8.54 -2.38 -10.00
N ALA A 134 -7.94 -1.60 -10.91
CA ALA A 134 -7.95 -1.87 -12.33
C ALA A 134 -7.29 -3.22 -12.67
N ASP A 135 -6.18 -3.53 -12.00
CA ASP A 135 -5.47 -4.81 -12.17
C ASP A 135 -6.32 -5.98 -11.62
N VAL A 136 -7.00 -5.79 -10.49
CA VAL A 136 -7.94 -6.81 -9.94
C VAL A 136 -9.03 -7.11 -10.96
N THR A 137 -9.62 -6.08 -11.56
CA THR A 137 -10.64 -6.23 -12.61
C THR A 137 -10.10 -7.00 -13.80
N ALA A 138 -8.89 -6.71 -14.26
CA ALA A 138 -8.23 -7.38 -15.38
C ALA A 138 -7.89 -8.85 -15.08
N VAL A 139 -7.52 -9.17 -13.83
CA VAL A 139 -7.11 -10.52 -13.38
C VAL A 139 -8.30 -11.42 -13.09
N ARG A 140 -9.42 -10.86 -12.63
CA ARG A 140 -10.60 -11.60 -12.15
C ARG A 140 -11.09 -12.67 -13.11
N GLY A 141 -11.20 -12.36 -14.41
CA GLY A 141 -11.67 -13.33 -15.43
C GLY A 141 -10.74 -14.54 -15.56
N VAL A 142 -9.43 -14.29 -15.55
CA VAL A 142 -8.40 -15.35 -15.65
C VAL A 142 -8.44 -16.23 -14.39
N ALA A 143 -8.48 -15.64 -13.22
CA ALA A 143 -8.50 -16.33 -11.92
C ALA A 143 -9.77 -17.20 -11.80
N LYS A 144 -10.96 -16.62 -12.13
CA LYS A 144 -12.25 -17.34 -12.09
C LYS A 144 -12.26 -18.56 -13.00
N ALA A 145 -11.76 -18.42 -14.24
CA ALA A 145 -11.69 -19.54 -15.18
C ALA A 145 -10.78 -20.68 -14.71
N ALA A 146 -9.76 -20.36 -13.91
CA ALA A 146 -8.82 -21.32 -13.33
C ALA A 146 -9.22 -21.81 -11.92
N GLY A 147 -10.32 -21.31 -11.32
CA GLY A 147 -10.73 -21.64 -9.96
C GLY A 147 -9.74 -21.17 -8.90
N ILE A 148 -9.06 -20.04 -9.13
CA ILE A 148 -8.02 -19.49 -8.25
C ILE A 148 -8.56 -18.28 -7.50
N PRO A 149 -8.60 -18.26 -6.16
CA PRO A 149 -8.98 -17.08 -5.39
C PRO A 149 -7.90 -16.00 -5.43
N ILE A 150 -8.34 -14.76 -5.24
CA ILE A 150 -7.50 -13.55 -5.22
C ILE A 150 -7.57 -12.91 -3.85
N ILE A 151 -6.44 -12.66 -3.19
CA ILE A 151 -6.32 -11.84 -1.99
C ILE A 151 -5.66 -10.53 -2.39
N SER A 152 -6.47 -9.54 -2.73
CA SER A 152 -6.02 -8.24 -3.25
C SER A 152 -5.58 -7.28 -2.15
N TYR A 153 -4.59 -6.44 -2.45
CA TYR A 153 -4.14 -5.32 -1.61
C TYR A 153 -4.84 -4.00 -1.94
N SER A 154 -5.80 -4.00 -2.87
CA SER A 154 -6.60 -2.82 -3.20
C SER A 154 -7.40 -2.33 -2.00
N ASN A 155 -7.60 -1.03 -1.91
CA ASN A 155 -8.53 -0.40 -0.98
C ASN A 155 -9.91 -0.10 -1.61
N ASP A 156 -10.15 -0.59 -2.82
CA ASP A 156 -11.42 -0.43 -3.51
C ASP A 156 -12.33 -1.64 -3.22
N ALA A 157 -13.41 -1.40 -2.44
CA ALA A 157 -14.38 -2.42 -2.07
C ALA A 157 -15.21 -2.95 -3.26
N ASP A 158 -15.35 -2.15 -4.34
CA ASP A 158 -16.18 -2.51 -5.49
C ASP A 158 -15.63 -3.69 -6.29
N VAL A 159 -14.33 -4.00 -6.10
CA VAL A 159 -13.71 -5.17 -6.74
C VAL A 159 -13.80 -6.44 -5.88
N ALA A 160 -14.45 -6.41 -4.71
CA ALA A 160 -14.63 -7.58 -3.84
C ALA A 160 -15.66 -8.59 -4.37
N GLY A 161 -15.65 -9.80 -3.79
CA GLY A 161 -16.61 -10.86 -4.10
C GLY A 161 -16.23 -11.74 -5.30
N ASN A 162 -16.99 -12.81 -5.53
CA ASN A 162 -16.75 -13.76 -6.61
C ASN A 162 -15.32 -14.32 -6.66
N GLY A 163 -14.80 -14.76 -5.50
CA GLY A 163 -13.42 -15.28 -5.36
C GLY A 163 -12.36 -14.20 -5.18
N VAL A 164 -12.75 -12.90 -5.07
CA VAL A 164 -11.86 -11.79 -4.75
C VAL A 164 -12.04 -11.36 -3.30
N TYR A 165 -10.98 -11.43 -2.54
CA TYR A 165 -10.87 -10.99 -1.14
C TYR A 165 -10.02 -9.74 -1.05
N ILE A 166 -10.49 -8.71 -0.35
CA ILE A 166 -9.80 -7.43 -0.20
C ILE A 166 -9.12 -7.36 1.15
N LEU A 167 -7.80 -7.39 1.16
CA LEU A 167 -6.96 -7.24 2.35
C LEU A 167 -6.53 -5.78 2.58
N GLY A 168 -6.62 -4.91 1.57
CA GLY A 168 -6.27 -3.50 1.67
C GLY A 168 -7.07 -2.73 2.72
N PHE A 169 -6.51 -1.64 3.22
CA PHE A 169 -7.15 -0.82 4.24
C PHE A 169 -8.38 -0.10 3.68
N GLN A 170 -9.47 -0.14 4.44
CA GLN A 170 -10.75 0.42 4.02
C GLN A 170 -11.04 1.73 4.78
N PRO A 171 -11.26 2.86 4.06
CA PRO A 171 -11.59 4.12 4.71
C PRO A 171 -12.86 4.05 5.55
N ASP A 172 -13.83 3.24 5.13
CA ASP A 172 -15.09 3.05 5.85
C ASP A 172 -14.88 2.61 7.29
N GLN A 173 -13.95 1.68 7.53
CA GLN A 173 -13.67 1.14 8.86
C GLN A 173 -12.95 2.15 9.75
N SER A 174 -11.98 2.87 9.21
CA SER A 174 -11.25 3.89 9.98
C SER A 174 -12.15 5.07 10.34
N ILE A 175 -13.00 5.52 9.42
CA ILE A 175 -13.94 6.60 9.65
C ILE A 175 -15.01 6.18 10.68
N ASP A 176 -15.61 5.00 10.53
CA ASP A 176 -16.55 4.47 11.52
C ASP A 176 -15.92 4.42 12.92
N ARG A 177 -14.70 3.88 13.01
CA ARG A 177 -13.98 3.72 14.29
C ARG A 177 -13.68 5.06 14.96
N VAL A 178 -13.19 6.07 14.23
CA VAL A 178 -12.86 7.38 14.82
C VAL A 178 -14.12 8.18 15.17
N VAL A 179 -15.18 8.07 14.37
CA VAL A 179 -16.48 8.71 14.66
C VAL A 179 -17.10 8.13 15.93
N ARG A 180 -17.17 6.80 16.07
CA ARG A 180 -17.70 6.14 17.28
C ARG A 180 -16.87 6.52 18.51
N TYR A 181 -15.56 6.59 18.38
CA TYR A 181 -14.70 7.07 19.46
C TYR A 181 -15.02 8.52 19.83
N ALA A 182 -15.11 9.43 18.84
CA ALA A 182 -15.45 10.82 19.09
C ALA A 182 -16.83 10.96 19.76
N ARG A 183 -17.82 10.14 19.35
CA ARG A 183 -19.13 10.05 20.02
C ARG A 183 -19.00 9.65 21.48
N ALA A 184 -18.20 8.64 21.77
CA ALA A 184 -17.96 8.19 23.15
C ALA A 184 -17.24 9.28 24.00
N GLN A 185 -16.56 10.22 23.36
CA GLN A 185 -15.97 11.40 24.01
C GLN A 185 -16.90 12.61 24.07
N GLY A 186 -18.21 12.44 23.78
CA GLY A 186 -19.22 13.49 23.90
C GLY A 186 -19.38 14.41 22.67
N VAL A 187 -18.75 14.09 21.54
CA VAL A 187 -18.97 14.84 20.29
C VAL A 187 -20.35 14.48 19.73
N GLU A 188 -21.22 15.46 19.53
CA GLU A 188 -22.58 15.27 19.01
C GLU A 188 -22.75 15.71 17.57
N ARG A 189 -22.06 16.80 17.17
CA ARG A 189 -22.19 17.43 15.86
C ARG A 189 -20.89 17.32 15.05
N PHE A 190 -21.03 16.84 13.84
CA PHE A 190 -19.93 16.53 12.95
C PHE A 190 -19.99 17.33 11.64
N GLY A 191 -18.82 17.76 11.17
CA GLY A 191 -18.60 18.26 9.81
C GLY A 191 -17.63 17.35 9.04
N ALA A 192 -17.63 17.47 7.71
CA ALA A 192 -16.65 16.76 6.86
C ALA A 192 -16.15 17.59 5.69
N LEU A 193 -14.86 17.45 5.40
CA LEU A 193 -14.21 17.83 4.15
C LEU A 193 -13.80 16.54 3.44
N VAL A 194 -14.36 16.31 2.26
CA VAL A 194 -14.13 15.09 1.47
C VAL A 194 -13.61 15.45 0.08
N PRO A 195 -12.60 14.76 -0.46
CA PRO A 195 -12.12 15.02 -1.81
C PRO A 195 -13.16 14.61 -2.85
N ALA A 196 -13.14 15.25 -4.02
CA ALA A 196 -13.92 14.78 -5.17
C ALA A 196 -13.47 13.38 -5.62
N GLY A 197 -14.42 12.57 -6.12
CA GLY A 197 -14.18 11.21 -6.62
C GLY A 197 -14.59 10.10 -5.65
N ASN A 198 -14.34 8.85 -6.06
CA ASN A 198 -14.85 7.64 -5.38
C ASN A 198 -14.43 7.55 -3.91
N TYR A 199 -13.18 7.87 -3.58
CA TYR A 199 -12.72 7.85 -2.19
C TYR A 199 -13.53 8.81 -1.31
N GLY A 200 -13.76 10.05 -1.76
CA GLY A 200 -14.53 11.03 -1.01
C GLY A 200 -16.00 10.66 -0.85
N GLN A 201 -16.62 10.07 -1.88
CA GLN A 201 -17.99 9.55 -1.80
C GLN A 201 -18.12 8.45 -0.75
N ARG A 202 -17.17 7.50 -0.73
CA ARG A 202 -17.13 6.41 0.26
C ARG A 202 -16.88 6.95 1.66
N ALA A 203 -15.94 7.86 1.82
CA ALA A 203 -15.64 8.50 3.11
C ALA A 203 -16.86 9.27 3.66
N SER A 204 -17.55 10.03 2.80
CA SER A 204 -18.79 10.73 3.17
C SER A 204 -19.88 9.74 3.60
N GLY A 205 -20.10 8.69 2.81
CA GLY A 205 -21.09 7.64 3.14
C GLY A 205 -20.78 6.94 4.46
N ALA A 206 -19.52 6.59 4.70
CA ALA A 206 -19.06 5.98 5.95
C ALA A 206 -19.34 6.89 7.15
N MET A 207 -18.98 8.17 7.04
CA MET A 207 -19.22 9.14 8.11
C MET A 207 -20.72 9.30 8.40
N LEU A 208 -21.55 9.49 7.35
CA LEU A 208 -22.99 9.65 7.51
C LEU A 208 -23.62 8.44 8.22
N ARG A 209 -23.19 7.21 7.88
CA ARG A 209 -23.64 5.99 8.56
C ARG A 209 -23.17 5.95 10.01
N ALA A 210 -21.86 6.13 10.25
CA ALA A 210 -21.29 6.03 11.58
C ALA A 210 -21.86 7.05 12.55
N VAL A 211 -22.05 8.30 12.13
CA VAL A 211 -22.65 9.37 12.93
C VAL A 211 -24.12 9.03 13.26
N ARG A 212 -24.91 8.62 12.25
CA ARG A 212 -26.32 8.23 12.44
C ARG A 212 -26.46 7.05 13.39
N GLU A 213 -25.71 5.97 13.19
CA GLU A 213 -25.77 4.75 13.99
C GLU A 213 -25.29 4.97 15.43
N SER A 214 -24.41 5.94 15.66
CA SER A 214 -23.95 6.32 17.00
C SER A 214 -24.78 7.43 17.66
N GLY A 215 -25.91 7.87 17.05
CA GLY A 215 -26.80 8.87 17.61
C GLY A 215 -26.28 10.30 17.54
N GLY A 216 -25.35 10.60 16.63
CA GLY A 216 -24.85 11.95 16.37
C GLY A 216 -25.60 12.64 15.24
N LYS A 217 -25.18 13.87 14.92
CA LYS A 217 -25.73 14.68 13.82
C LYS A 217 -24.61 15.19 12.90
N VAL A 218 -24.75 14.97 11.61
CA VAL A 218 -23.91 15.65 10.59
C VAL A 218 -24.55 16.98 10.28
N THR A 219 -23.78 18.07 10.43
CA THR A 219 -24.27 19.45 10.26
C THR A 219 -23.72 20.13 9.02
N ALA A 220 -22.58 19.66 8.47
CA ALA A 220 -21.98 20.20 7.27
C ALA A 220 -21.12 19.15 6.57
N VAL A 221 -21.21 19.05 5.25
CA VAL A 221 -20.32 18.24 4.41
C VAL A 221 -19.98 19.03 3.15
N GLU A 222 -18.69 19.18 2.88
CA GLU A 222 -18.22 19.87 1.68
C GLU A 222 -17.25 18.99 0.89
N THR A 223 -17.52 18.91 -0.41
CA THR A 223 -16.62 18.26 -1.38
C THR A 223 -15.66 19.28 -1.95
N TYR A 224 -14.39 18.90 -2.14
CA TYR A 224 -13.37 19.78 -2.69
C TYR A 224 -12.49 19.10 -3.74
N GLU A 225 -11.92 19.92 -4.61
CA GLU A 225 -10.80 19.58 -5.49
C GLU A 225 -9.49 20.04 -4.85
N ARG A 226 -8.39 19.30 -5.10
CA ARG A 226 -7.07 19.55 -4.47
C ARG A 226 -6.33 20.73 -5.10
N SER A 227 -6.93 21.94 -5.09
CA SER A 227 -6.27 23.20 -5.41
C SER A 227 -6.47 24.22 -4.31
N ARG A 228 -5.50 25.10 -4.07
CA ARG A 228 -5.53 26.06 -2.95
C ARG A 228 -6.83 26.87 -2.91
N ALA A 229 -7.26 27.41 -4.05
CA ALA A 229 -8.50 28.21 -4.14
C ALA A 229 -9.75 27.37 -3.80
N LYS A 230 -9.80 26.11 -4.25
CA LYS A 230 -10.93 25.20 -3.99
C LYS A 230 -10.97 24.75 -2.55
N LEU A 231 -9.80 24.50 -1.91
CA LEU A 231 -9.72 24.20 -0.47
C LEU A 231 -10.28 25.36 0.36
N GLN A 232 -9.86 26.59 0.07
CA GLN A 232 -10.35 27.78 0.77
C GLN A 232 -11.87 27.99 0.58
N ALA A 233 -12.37 27.84 -0.63
CA ALA A 233 -13.79 27.96 -0.92
C ALA A 233 -14.64 26.89 -0.21
N ALA A 234 -14.14 25.65 -0.14
CA ALA A 234 -14.82 24.57 0.58
C ALA A 234 -14.93 24.87 2.09
N VAL A 235 -13.85 25.35 2.71
CA VAL A 235 -13.89 25.72 4.15
C VAL A 235 -14.84 26.88 4.40
N ARG A 236 -14.88 27.87 3.49
CA ARG A 236 -15.77 29.03 3.61
C ARG A 236 -17.24 28.60 3.59
N ARG A 237 -17.62 27.66 2.70
CA ARG A 237 -18.98 27.09 2.66
C ARG A 237 -19.25 26.21 3.87
N LEU A 238 -18.34 25.27 4.20
CA LEU A 238 -18.48 24.36 5.33
C LEU A 238 -18.79 25.08 6.65
N THR A 239 -18.13 26.24 6.86
CA THR A 239 -18.28 27.04 8.08
C THR A 239 -19.47 27.99 8.03
N ASP A 240 -20.27 28.02 6.97
CA ASP A 240 -21.35 29.00 6.77
C ASP A 240 -20.88 30.44 7.03
N TYR A 241 -19.67 30.75 6.51
CA TYR A 241 -18.96 31.98 6.89
C TYR A 241 -19.76 33.23 6.61
N GLU A 242 -20.42 33.33 5.43
CA GLU A 242 -21.18 34.51 5.04
C GLU A 242 -22.37 34.78 5.97
N ALA A 243 -23.14 33.75 6.26
CA ALA A 243 -24.28 33.93 7.16
C ALA A 243 -23.84 34.23 8.59
N ARG A 244 -22.69 33.69 9.04
CA ARG A 244 -22.11 34.02 10.35
C ARG A 244 -21.61 35.46 10.40
N VAL A 245 -20.99 35.97 9.34
CA VAL A 245 -20.60 37.38 9.19
C VAL A 245 -21.84 38.27 9.21
N ALA A 246 -22.88 37.94 8.42
CA ALA A 246 -24.11 38.73 8.39
C ALA A 246 -24.74 38.83 9.80
N ARG A 247 -24.85 37.72 10.54
CA ARG A 247 -25.34 37.73 11.93
C ARG A 247 -24.46 38.56 12.86
N ALA A 248 -23.12 38.41 12.76
CA ALA A 248 -22.19 39.19 13.56
C ALA A 248 -22.20 40.70 13.25
N SER A 249 -22.56 41.09 12.03
CA SER A 249 -22.66 42.50 11.60
C SER A 249 -23.88 43.18 12.17
N GLN A 250 -24.95 42.43 12.47
CA GLN A 250 -26.21 42.99 13.03
C GLN A 250 -26.10 43.32 14.55
N GLY A 251 -25.15 42.70 15.27
CA GLY A 251 -24.93 42.94 16.69
C GLY A 251 -23.62 43.66 16.93
N GLY A 252 -23.64 44.94 17.35
CA GLY A 252 -22.44 45.66 17.75
C GLY A 252 -22.06 45.30 19.18
N ILE A 253 -20.89 44.64 19.41
CA ILE A 253 -20.28 44.56 20.76
C ILE A 253 -19.38 45.76 20.90
N VAL A 254 -19.77 46.71 21.75
CA VAL A 254 -18.96 47.88 22.11
C VAL A 254 -18.02 47.43 23.27
N ARG A 255 -16.74 47.59 23.08
CA ARG A 255 -15.72 47.30 24.07
C ARG A 255 -15.73 48.41 25.18
N ALA A 256 -15.09 48.13 26.31
CA ALA A 256 -14.99 49.07 27.42
C ALA A 256 -14.32 50.42 27.03
N ASP A 257 -13.51 50.41 25.96
CA ASP A 257 -12.85 51.57 25.39
C ASP A 257 -13.72 52.33 24.38
N GLY A 258 -14.99 51.95 24.21
CA GLY A 258 -15.92 52.53 23.26
C GLY A 258 -15.75 52.11 21.81
N THR A 259 -14.80 51.23 21.47
CA THR A 259 -14.61 50.70 20.11
C THR A 259 -15.52 49.53 19.85
N VAL A 260 -15.92 49.33 18.57
CA VAL A 260 -16.68 48.14 18.16
C VAL A 260 -15.74 47.02 17.83
N ALA A 261 -15.92 45.87 18.51
CA ALA A 261 -15.11 44.69 18.27
C ALA A 261 -15.14 44.27 16.77
N PRO A 262 -14.01 43.85 16.15
CA PRO A 262 -13.97 43.37 14.78
C PRO A 262 -14.95 42.21 14.54
N VAL A 263 -15.48 42.08 13.35
CA VAL A 263 -16.46 41.03 12.98
C VAL A 263 -15.89 39.63 13.26
N GLN A 264 -14.59 39.42 13.03
CA GLN A 264 -13.92 38.15 13.32
C GLN A 264 -14.04 37.70 14.77
N GLU A 265 -13.94 38.63 15.72
CA GLU A 265 -14.08 38.37 17.18
C GLU A 265 -15.53 38.05 17.55
N ARG A 266 -16.48 38.53 16.74
CA ARG A 266 -17.93 38.39 16.96
C ARG A 266 -18.52 37.18 16.22
N LEU A 267 -17.72 36.47 15.41
CA LEU A 267 -18.18 35.26 14.75
C LEU A 267 -18.59 34.21 15.79
N GLY A 268 -19.86 33.84 15.79
CA GLY A 268 -20.34 32.72 16.59
C GLY A 268 -19.67 31.40 16.20
N PRO A 269 -19.83 30.33 17.00
CA PRO A 269 -19.21 29.03 16.71
C PRO A 269 -19.72 28.45 15.39
N VAL A 270 -18.92 27.56 14.79
CA VAL A 270 -19.35 26.72 13.67
C VAL A 270 -20.38 25.70 14.13
N SER A 271 -21.14 25.11 13.20
CA SER A 271 -22.25 24.19 13.49
C SER A 271 -21.79 22.82 14.00
N PHE A 272 -20.51 22.46 13.89
CA PHE A 272 -19.93 21.17 14.25
C PHE A 272 -18.91 21.29 15.39
N GLN A 273 -18.75 20.23 16.16
CA GLN A 273 -17.75 20.08 17.25
C GLN A 273 -16.53 19.31 16.79
N ALA A 274 -16.70 18.39 15.83
CA ALA A 274 -15.62 17.67 15.18
C ALA A 274 -15.69 17.78 13.67
N LEU A 275 -14.54 17.77 13.02
CA LEU A 275 -14.39 17.88 11.57
C LEU A 275 -13.56 16.70 11.05
N LEU A 276 -14.17 15.82 10.26
CA LEU A 276 -13.46 14.81 9.49
C LEU A 276 -12.78 15.48 8.28
N ILE A 277 -11.48 15.30 8.14
CA ILE A 277 -10.71 15.66 6.95
C ILE A 277 -10.31 14.35 6.28
N ALA A 278 -11.10 13.92 5.28
CA ALA A 278 -10.96 12.62 4.63
C ALA A 278 -9.87 12.63 3.54
N ASP A 279 -8.65 12.97 3.90
CA ASP A 279 -7.49 13.00 2.99
C ASP A 279 -6.20 12.78 3.81
N GLY A 280 -5.05 12.68 3.12
CA GLY A 280 -3.75 12.60 3.76
C GLY A 280 -3.40 13.84 4.62
N SER A 281 -2.43 13.69 5.51
CA SER A 281 -2.05 14.75 6.46
C SER A 281 -1.51 16.02 5.78
N GLN A 282 -0.91 15.90 4.59
CA GLN A 282 -0.45 17.05 3.79
C GLN A 282 -1.63 17.94 3.36
N ILE A 283 -2.72 17.33 2.89
CA ILE A 283 -3.93 18.07 2.51
C ILE A 283 -4.63 18.59 3.78
N ALA A 284 -4.70 17.80 4.83
CA ALA A 284 -5.24 18.25 6.12
C ALA A 284 -4.49 19.50 6.63
N SER A 285 -3.17 19.52 6.52
CA SER A 285 -2.33 20.67 6.85
C SER A 285 -2.68 21.92 6.01
N ALA A 286 -2.96 21.74 4.72
CA ALA A 286 -3.32 22.86 3.84
C ALA A 286 -4.66 23.50 4.21
N PHE A 287 -5.55 22.80 4.89
CA PHE A 287 -6.80 23.36 5.40
C PHE A 287 -6.65 24.21 6.67
N LEU A 288 -5.56 24.08 7.45
CA LEU A 288 -5.41 24.75 8.75
C LEU A 288 -5.50 26.26 8.68
N GLY A 289 -4.87 26.88 7.67
CA GLY A 289 -4.95 28.31 7.42
C GLY A 289 -6.39 28.78 7.17
N PRO A 290 -7.08 28.25 6.14
CA PRO A 290 -8.50 28.54 5.89
C PRO A 290 -9.41 28.23 7.09
N LEU A 291 -9.23 27.10 7.79
CA LEU A 291 -10.04 26.74 8.95
C LEU A 291 -9.86 27.78 10.08
N THR A 292 -8.63 28.23 10.34
CA THR A 292 -8.35 29.28 11.31
C THR A 292 -9.02 30.61 10.88
N GLN A 293 -8.86 31.00 9.63
CA GLN A 293 -9.45 32.21 9.06
C GLN A 293 -10.98 32.24 9.19
N TYR A 294 -11.64 31.10 9.01
CA TYR A 294 -13.10 31.01 9.03
C TYR A 294 -13.67 30.49 10.36
N GLY A 295 -12.89 30.50 11.44
CA GLY A 295 -13.37 30.28 12.80
C GLY A 295 -13.53 28.82 13.22
N ALA A 296 -12.91 27.86 12.48
CA ALA A 296 -12.84 26.44 12.80
C ALA A 296 -11.39 25.95 13.02
N GLY A 297 -10.49 26.84 13.43
CA GLY A 297 -9.08 26.54 13.65
C GLY A 297 -8.81 25.59 14.82
N PRO A 298 -7.52 25.20 15.02
CA PRO A 298 -7.10 24.34 16.11
C PRO A 298 -7.63 24.81 17.48
N GLY A 299 -8.08 23.87 18.30
CA GLY A 299 -8.66 24.17 19.62
C GLY A 299 -10.13 24.64 19.61
N LYS A 300 -10.69 25.03 18.44
CA LYS A 300 -12.11 25.37 18.29
C LYS A 300 -12.96 24.16 17.94
N VAL A 301 -12.41 23.25 17.14
CA VAL A 301 -13.05 21.99 16.73
C VAL A 301 -12.05 20.84 16.88
N ARG A 302 -12.53 19.62 17.09
CA ARG A 302 -11.71 18.41 17.08
C ARG A 302 -11.53 17.93 15.66
N TYR A 303 -10.30 17.83 15.15
CA TYR A 303 -10.05 17.22 13.85
C TYR A 303 -10.02 15.72 13.95
N LEU A 304 -10.63 15.07 12.95
CA LEU A 304 -10.67 13.63 12.76
C LEU A 304 -10.00 13.28 11.43
N GLY A 305 -9.21 12.21 11.41
CA GLY A 305 -8.52 11.70 10.22
C GLY A 305 -8.83 10.26 9.91
N PRO A 306 -8.67 9.85 8.63
CA PRO A 306 -8.75 8.47 8.21
C PRO A 306 -7.42 7.72 8.45
N GLU A 307 -7.38 6.46 8.05
CA GLU A 307 -6.19 5.59 8.09
C GLU A 307 -4.96 6.14 7.33
N LEU A 308 -5.20 7.03 6.36
CA LEU A 308 -4.13 7.67 5.58
C LEU A 308 -3.14 8.42 6.46
N TRP A 309 -3.57 8.94 7.62
CA TRP A 309 -2.70 9.68 8.53
C TRP A 309 -1.63 8.79 9.18
N ASN A 310 -1.89 7.50 9.31
CA ASN A 310 -0.91 6.54 9.83
C ASN A 310 0.25 6.29 8.86
N ALA A 311 0.04 6.50 7.56
CA ALA A 311 1.04 6.28 6.52
C ALA A 311 2.04 7.43 6.38
N GLU A 312 1.77 8.59 6.99
CA GLU A 312 2.51 9.82 6.77
C GLU A 312 3.36 10.23 8.00
N PRO A 313 4.69 10.01 7.97
CA PRO A 313 5.57 10.32 9.10
C PRO A 313 5.56 11.79 9.52
N GLY A 314 5.18 12.69 8.60
CA GLY A 314 5.18 14.14 8.79
C GLY A 314 4.05 14.71 9.65
N ILE A 315 3.02 13.94 9.98
CA ILE A 315 1.84 14.43 10.70
C ILE A 315 2.19 15.08 12.06
N ARG A 316 3.15 14.51 12.79
CA ARG A 316 3.62 15.03 14.09
C ARG A 316 4.28 16.41 13.99
N SER A 317 4.81 16.76 12.82
CA SER A 317 5.45 18.04 12.55
C SER A 317 4.47 19.16 12.20
N VAL A 318 3.17 18.89 12.26
CA VAL A 318 2.09 19.85 11.96
C VAL A 318 1.40 20.26 13.27
N PRO A 319 1.82 21.35 13.94
CA PRO A 319 1.30 21.73 15.26
C PRO A 319 -0.22 21.91 15.28
N GLY A 320 -0.82 22.40 14.18
CA GLY A 320 -2.26 22.59 14.07
C GLY A 320 -3.08 21.29 14.03
N LEU A 321 -2.44 20.12 13.86
CA LEU A 321 -3.08 18.81 13.96
C LEU A 321 -2.85 18.15 15.34
N HIS A 322 -2.07 18.76 16.25
CA HIS A 322 -1.90 18.18 17.58
C HIS A 322 -3.24 18.14 18.31
N GLY A 323 -3.51 17.01 18.95
CA GLY A 323 -4.79 16.71 19.57
C GLY A 323 -5.83 16.12 18.62
N ALA A 324 -5.62 16.09 17.30
CA ALA A 324 -6.50 15.41 16.35
C ALA A 324 -6.53 13.89 16.59
N TRP A 325 -7.64 13.26 16.26
CA TRP A 325 -7.83 11.80 16.36
C TRP A 325 -7.91 11.18 14.99
N TYR A 326 -7.33 9.99 14.84
CA TYR A 326 -7.51 9.16 13.64
C TYR A 326 -7.54 7.69 14.03
N ALA A 327 -8.21 6.87 13.23
CA ALA A 327 -8.21 5.45 13.45
C ALA A 327 -7.41 4.73 12.36
N SER A 328 -6.63 3.75 12.77
CA SER A 328 -5.80 2.93 11.90
C SER A 328 -5.54 1.56 12.50
N VAL A 329 -4.93 0.69 11.72
CA VAL A 329 -4.34 -0.54 12.25
C VAL A 329 -3.20 -0.22 13.22
N PRO A 330 -2.93 -1.09 14.22
CA PRO A 330 -1.85 -0.88 15.19
C PRO A 330 -0.49 -0.72 14.53
N ASP A 331 0.30 0.26 14.98
CA ASP A 331 1.56 0.61 14.33
C ASP A 331 2.80 -0.04 14.97
N ALA A 332 2.72 -0.47 16.23
CA ALA A 332 3.89 -0.91 16.99
C ALA A 332 4.65 -2.09 16.31
N ARG A 333 3.93 -3.10 15.80
CA ARG A 333 4.55 -4.23 15.11
C ARG A 333 5.06 -3.83 13.72
N PHE A 334 4.39 -2.89 13.06
CA PHE A 334 4.88 -2.36 11.78
C PHE A 334 6.21 -1.65 11.96
N GLN A 335 6.42 -0.88 13.02
CA GLN A 335 7.70 -0.24 13.30
C GLN A 335 8.83 -1.25 13.49
N GLN A 336 8.56 -2.40 14.13
CA GLN A 336 9.52 -3.50 14.24
C GLN A 336 9.82 -4.11 12.86
N LEU A 337 8.79 -4.38 12.06
CA LEU A 337 8.95 -4.85 10.67
C LEU A 337 9.77 -3.84 9.85
N ALA A 338 9.44 -2.55 9.94
CA ALA A 338 10.12 -1.48 9.21
C ALA A 338 11.60 -1.35 9.61
N SER A 339 11.94 -1.56 10.87
CA SER A 339 13.34 -1.59 11.32
C SER A 339 14.11 -2.75 10.70
N ARG A 340 13.54 -3.97 10.73
CA ARG A 340 14.14 -5.18 10.11
C ARG A 340 14.25 -5.03 8.59
N TYR A 341 13.24 -4.43 7.96
CA TYR A 341 13.23 -4.15 6.53
C TYR A 341 14.36 -3.20 6.15
N ARG A 342 14.54 -2.09 6.89
CA ARG A 342 15.65 -1.15 6.66
C ARG A 342 17.01 -1.81 6.79
N ALA A 343 17.21 -2.64 7.80
CA ALA A 343 18.46 -3.37 7.98
C ALA A 343 18.76 -4.31 6.81
N LYS A 344 17.73 -4.90 6.20
CA LYS A 344 17.90 -5.86 5.09
C LYS A 344 18.00 -5.21 3.71
N PHE A 345 17.24 -4.13 3.45
CA PHE A 345 17.09 -3.54 2.11
C PHE A 345 17.59 -2.09 1.99
N GLY A 346 18.11 -1.49 3.07
CA GLY A 346 18.73 -0.16 3.06
C GLY A 346 17.77 1.04 3.01
N GLY A 347 16.45 0.80 2.87
CA GLY A 347 15.45 1.87 2.76
C GLY A 347 14.22 1.62 3.63
N ALA A 348 13.41 2.65 3.88
CA ALA A 348 12.15 2.49 4.60
C ALA A 348 11.10 1.79 3.71
N PRO A 349 10.34 0.82 4.25
CA PRO A 349 9.24 0.21 3.52
C PRO A 349 8.07 1.19 3.34
N SER A 350 7.26 0.97 2.30
CA SER A 350 5.91 1.54 2.26
C SER A 350 5.09 1.05 3.45
N ARG A 351 4.15 1.86 3.96
CA ARG A 351 3.21 1.40 5.00
C ARG A 351 2.40 0.18 4.56
N LEU A 352 2.14 0.06 3.26
CA LEU A 352 1.45 -1.09 2.67
C LEU A 352 2.26 -2.39 2.68
N ALA A 353 3.55 -2.34 2.99
CA ALA A 353 4.40 -3.53 3.04
C ALA A 353 3.88 -4.60 4.02
N SER A 354 3.22 -4.19 5.11
CA SER A 354 2.57 -5.10 6.05
C SER A 354 1.53 -5.99 5.39
N LEU A 355 0.80 -5.52 4.35
CA LEU A 355 -0.17 -6.34 3.63
C LEU A 355 0.50 -7.53 2.93
N GLY A 356 1.68 -7.31 2.33
CA GLY A 356 2.49 -8.39 1.76
C GLY A 356 2.95 -9.39 2.83
N TYR A 357 3.42 -8.89 3.96
CA TYR A 357 3.83 -9.72 5.08
C TYR A 357 2.65 -10.53 5.66
N ASP A 358 1.54 -9.86 5.97
CA ASP A 358 0.36 -10.47 6.59
C ASP A 358 -0.35 -11.46 5.67
N SER A 359 -0.31 -11.25 4.35
CA SER A 359 -0.86 -12.22 3.39
C SER A 359 -0.10 -13.54 3.40
N VAL A 360 1.21 -13.52 3.59
CA VAL A 360 2.01 -14.75 3.74
C VAL A 360 1.76 -15.43 5.08
N LEU A 361 1.62 -14.66 6.17
CA LEU A 361 1.21 -15.22 7.47
C LEU A 361 -0.15 -15.92 7.38
N LEU A 362 -1.12 -15.30 6.69
CA LEU A 362 -2.44 -15.89 6.43
C LEU A 362 -2.32 -17.20 5.64
N VAL A 363 -1.57 -17.22 4.54
CA VAL A 363 -1.37 -18.44 3.74
C VAL A 363 -0.70 -19.53 4.57
N ASN A 364 0.29 -19.17 5.39
CA ASN A 364 0.97 -20.11 6.28
C ASN A 364 0.04 -20.68 7.35
N ALA A 365 -0.87 -19.86 7.90
CA ALA A 365 -1.87 -20.33 8.87
C ALA A 365 -2.88 -21.33 8.27
N ILE A 366 -3.06 -21.30 6.95
CA ILE A 366 -3.92 -22.23 6.21
C ILE A 366 -3.15 -23.43 5.65
N ALA A 367 -1.83 -23.32 5.54
CA ALA A 367 -0.97 -24.28 4.82
C ALA A 367 -1.12 -25.73 5.31
N ASP A 368 -1.30 -25.96 6.60
CA ASP A 368 -1.47 -27.30 7.19
C ASP A 368 -2.75 -28.01 6.69
N SER A 369 -3.77 -27.23 6.30
CA SER A 369 -5.03 -27.72 5.73
C SER A 369 -5.03 -27.72 4.20
N TRP A 370 -3.93 -27.33 3.55
CA TRP A 370 -3.82 -27.23 2.11
C TRP A 370 -2.94 -28.34 1.53
N THR A 371 -3.56 -29.42 1.07
CA THR A 371 -2.85 -30.53 0.42
C THR A 371 -2.04 -30.03 -0.77
N ILE A 372 -0.76 -30.43 -0.85
CA ILE A 372 0.15 -30.01 -1.92
C ILE A 372 -0.43 -30.39 -3.29
N GLY A 373 -0.48 -29.40 -4.19
CA GLY A 373 -0.99 -29.55 -5.56
C GLY A 373 -2.51 -29.45 -5.69
N SER A 374 -3.27 -29.43 -4.58
CA SER A 374 -4.73 -29.24 -4.63
C SER A 374 -5.11 -27.76 -4.81
N SER A 375 -6.39 -27.49 -5.05
CA SER A 375 -6.94 -26.13 -5.02
C SER A 375 -6.79 -25.53 -3.64
N PHE A 376 -6.62 -24.21 -3.57
CA PHE A 376 -6.55 -23.50 -2.28
C PHE A 376 -7.86 -23.67 -1.51
N PRO A 377 -7.83 -23.97 -0.20
CA PRO A 377 -9.02 -24.18 0.62
C PRO A 377 -9.69 -22.84 0.98
N GLU A 378 -10.36 -22.23 0.01
CA GLU A 378 -10.93 -20.87 0.08
C GLU A 378 -11.87 -20.68 1.27
N ALA A 379 -12.59 -21.72 1.69
CA ALA A 379 -13.49 -21.66 2.85
C ALA A 379 -12.77 -21.25 4.15
N ARG A 380 -11.46 -21.58 4.27
CA ARG A 380 -10.64 -21.22 5.43
C ARG A 380 -10.39 -19.71 5.55
N LEU A 381 -10.52 -18.94 4.45
CA LEU A 381 -10.43 -17.48 4.50
C LEU A 381 -11.54 -16.86 5.34
N ARG A 382 -12.66 -17.56 5.52
CA ARG A 382 -13.84 -17.06 6.25
C ARG A 382 -13.91 -17.54 7.70
N ASP A 383 -12.76 -17.99 8.25
CA ASP A 383 -12.69 -18.37 9.65
C ASP A 383 -13.19 -17.22 10.54
N SER A 384 -14.12 -17.51 11.46
CA SER A 384 -14.76 -16.52 12.34
C SER A 384 -13.78 -15.89 13.31
N ASP A 385 -12.76 -16.63 13.73
CA ASP A 385 -11.72 -16.16 14.64
C ASP A 385 -10.73 -15.24 13.92
N GLY A 386 -10.66 -15.35 12.59
CA GLY A 386 -9.82 -14.53 11.73
C GLY A 386 -8.35 -14.89 11.85
N PHE A 387 -7.52 -13.93 11.50
CA PHE A 387 -6.07 -14.07 11.41
C PHE A 387 -5.37 -12.94 12.17
N ALA A 388 -4.18 -13.21 12.67
CA ALA A 388 -3.32 -12.22 13.31
C ALA A 388 -2.12 -11.92 12.43
N GLY A 389 -1.81 -10.63 12.27
CA GLY A 389 -0.69 -10.14 11.49
C GLY A 389 0.06 -9.00 12.19
N VAL A 390 0.92 -8.36 11.43
CA VAL A 390 1.65 -7.14 11.83
C VAL A 390 0.66 -6.01 12.13
N ASP A 391 -0.40 -5.92 11.30
CA ASP A 391 -1.45 -4.91 11.42
C ASP A 391 -2.58 -5.31 12.41
N GLY A 392 -2.31 -6.22 13.33
CA GLY A 392 -3.30 -6.70 14.28
C GLY A 392 -4.15 -7.83 13.72
N ILE A 393 -5.38 -7.95 14.25
CA ILE A 393 -6.31 -8.98 13.82
C ILE A 393 -7.14 -8.53 12.62
N PHE A 394 -7.45 -9.49 11.74
CA PHE A 394 -8.39 -9.29 10.63
C PHE A 394 -9.12 -10.58 10.30
N ARG A 395 -10.32 -10.47 9.70
CA ARG A 395 -11.11 -11.59 9.18
C ARG A 395 -11.88 -11.15 7.95
N PHE A 396 -12.11 -12.05 7.01
CA PHE A 396 -12.92 -11.71 5.85
C PHE A 396 -14.43 -11.85 6.16
N GLY A 397 -15.17 -10.79 5.83
CA GLY A 397 -16.62 -10.79 5.89
C GLY A 397 -17.27 -11.57 4.73
N ALA A 398 -18.61 -11.67 4.73
CA ALA A 398 -19.38 -12.28 3.65
C ALA A 398 -19.14 -11.60 2.29
N SER A 399 -18.87 -10.29 2.29
CA SER A 399 -18.53 -9.51 1.09
C SER A 399 -17.15 -9.81 0.52
N GLY A 400 -16.29 -10.56 1.24
CA GLY A 400 -14.89 -10.76 0.88
C GLY A 400 -13.97 -9.60 1.31
N ILE A 401 -14.45 -8.60 2.04
CA ILE A 401 -13.64 -7.50 2.55
C ILE A 401 -13.12 -7.85 3.95
N ALA A 402 -11.83 -7.60 4.19
CA ALA A 402 -11.24 -7.79 5.51
C ALA A 402 -11.79 -6.79 6.51
N ASP A 403 -12.41 -7.30 7.58
CA ASP A 403 -12.78 -6.57 8.80
C ASP A 403 -11.55 -6.54 9.72
N ARG A 404 -11.15 -5.37 10.24
CA ARG A 404 -9.90 -5.18 10.98
C ARG A 404 -10.12 -4.64 12.38
N GLY A 405 -9.29 -5.11 13.32
CA GLY A 405 -9.16 -4.48 14.63
C GLY A 405 -8.39 -3.16 14.52
N LEU A 406 -9.08 -2.02 14.71
CA LEU A 406 -8.48 -0.69 14.60
C LEU A 406 -8.31 -0.04 15.97
N GLU A 407 -7.18 0.67 16.16
CA GLU A 407 -6.94 1.56 17.29
C GLU A 407 -7.27 3.02 16.93
N VAL A 408 -7.45 3.87 17.94
CA VAL A 408 -7.52 5.31 17.75
C VAL A 408 -6.28 5.95 18.32
N GLY A 409 -5.58 6.69 17.50
CA GLY A 409 -4.41 7.50 17.86
C GLY A 409 -4.76 8.97 18.02
N GLN A 410 -4.09 9.65 18.93
CA GLN A 410 -4.09 11.10 19.06
C GLN A 410 -2.74 11.65 18.60
N VAL A 411 -2.76 12.59 17.67
CA VAL A 411 -1.55 13.25 17.15
C VAL A 411 -0.94 14.14 18.24
N GLY A 412 0.36 14.00 18.46
CA GLY A 412 1.13 14.82 19.38
C GLY A 412 2.49 15.23 18.79
N ALA A 413 3.18 16.15 19.44
CA ALA A 413 4.48 16.66 19.00
C ALA A 413 5.58 15.58 18.97
N SER A 414 5.54 14.65 19.93
CA SER A 414 6.51 13.54 20.03
C SER A 414 6.11 12.30 19.23
N GLY A 415 4.92 12.30 18.64
CA GLY A 415 4.35 11.15 17.92
C GLY A 415 2.88 10.97 18.21
N THR A 416 2.35 9.81 17.83
CA THR A 416 0.96 9.44 18.09
C THR A 416 0.85 8.65 19.39
N THR A 417 -0.09 9.05 20.26
CA THR A 417 -0.46 8.30 21.46
C THR A 417 -1.72 7.50 21.19
N VAL A 418 -1.71 6.20 21.48
CA VAL A 418 -2.92 5.36 21.36
C VAL A 418 -3.88 5.72 22.51
N VAL A 419 -5.04 6.28 22.16
CA VAL A 419 -6.08 6.70 23.12
C VAL A 419 -7.22 5.70 23.22
N SER A 420 -7.32 4.78 22.24
CA SER A 420 -8.24 3.65 22.29
C SER A 420 -7.62 2.47 21.55
N PRO A 421 -7.17 1.43 22.26
CA PRO A 421 -6.46 0.30 21.65
C PRO A 421 -7.35 -0.51 20.71
N ALA A 422 -6.72 -1.20 19.75
CA ALA A 422 -7.37 -2.18 18.90
C ALA A 422 -7.82 -3.41 19.71
N PRO A 423 -8.95 -4.04 19.35
CA PRO A 423 -9.35 -5.29 19.96
C PRO A 423 -8.34 -6.40 19.66
N ARG A 424 -8.18 -7.34 20.60
CA ARG A 424 -7.28 -8.50 20.44
C ARG A 424 -8.00 -9.72 19.87
N THR A 425 -9.31 -9.73 19.91
CA THR A 425 -10.19 -10.77 19.38
C THR A 425 -11.41 -10.13 18.75
N PHE A 426 -12.01 -10.80 17.79
CA PHE A 426 -13.31 -10.38 17.28
C PHE A 426 -14.42 -10.85 18.24
N ALA A 427 -15.42 -9.99 18.45
CA ALA A 427 -16.64 -10.43 19.11
C ALA A 427 -17.30 -11.55 18.29
N LYS A 428 -17.81 -12.59 18.97
CA LYS A 428 -18.60 -13.63 18.30
C LYS A 428 -19.77 -12.98 17.58
N ARG A 429 -19.98 -13.33 16.31
CA ARG A 429 -21.16 -12.88 15.57
C ARG A 429 -22.38 -13.53 16.20
N PRO A 430 -23.47 -12.80 16.50
CA PRO A 430 -24.71 -13.42 16.88
C PRO A 430 -25.15 -14.39 15.77
N GLY A 431 -25.31 -15.67 16.09
CA GLY A 431 -25.80 -16.70 15.17
C GLY A 431 -24.72 -17.37 14.28
N ALA A 432 -23.43 -17.33 14.65
CA ALA A 432 -22.38 -18.15 14.05
C ALA A 432 -22.18 -19.45 14.84
#